data_2b985fbe53b2d2401dd8093e33320f16
#
_entry.id   2b985fbe53b2d2401dd8093e33320f16
#
_cell.length_a   1.000
_cell.length_b   1.000
_cell.length_c   1.000
_cell.angle_alpha   90.00
_cell.angle_beta   90.00
_cell.angle_gamma   90.00
#
_symmetry.space_group_name_H-M   'P 1'
#
loop_
_entity.id
_entity.type
_entity.pdbx_description
1 polymer ?
#
loop_
_entity_poly.entity_id
_entity_poly.type
_entity_poly.pdbx_seq_one_letter_code
_entity_poly.pdbx_strand_id
1 'polypeptide(L)'
;MRHADFPALTSLEICAGAGGQALGLEQAGFGHEAVVELDADACQTLRLNRQWKVIEGDVANVDGHAFAGVDLLAGGVPCPPFSIAGKQLGSDDERDLFPQALRLVEETRPRAVLLENVRGLGTRRFEGYRAQVLRRLRALGYETWWGLVHASDHGVPQLRPRFVLLAMRPPWAARFRWPEPREVPPPTVGEALGDLMASHGWPGAAAWARRATGIAPTIVGGSKKHGGPDLGPTRARAAWAAMGVNGLGIADEIPGPDFPVDRPPKLTVGMVARLQGFPDDWTVTGRKTAAYRQVGNAFPPPVARALGTAIAAALNAAPRE
;
A
#
# COMPACT_ATOMS: atom_id res chain seq x y z
N MET A 1 -13.68 -30.74 7.58
CA MET A 1 -14.68 -29.73 7.13
C MET A 1 -14.43 -29.52 5.66
N ARG A 2 -15.43 -29.77 4.80
CA ARG A 2 -15.32 -29.47 3.37
C ARG A 2 -15.33 -27.97 3.22
N HIS A 3 -14.28 -27.38 2.59
CA HIS A 3 -14.34 -26.01 2.14
C HIS A 3 -15.55 -25.93 1.19
N ALA A 4 -16.54 -25.12 1.56
CA ALA A 4 -17.57 -24.74 0.60
C ALA A 4 -16.82 -24.03 -0.56
N ASP A 5 -16.94 -24.56 -1.76
CA ASP A 5 -16.43 -23.89 -2.99
C ASP A 5 -17.31 -22.65 -3.22
N PHE A 6 -16.97 -21.57 -2.53
CA PHE A 6 -17.48 -20.25 -2.92
C PHE A 6 -16.76 -19.87 -4.22
N PRO A 7 -17.48 -19.30 -5.21
CA PRO A 7 -16.83 -18.76 -6.37
C PRO A 7 -15.75 -17.75 -5.94
N ALA A 8 -14.59 -17.81 -6.59
CA ALA A 8 -13.50 -16.90 -6.30
C ALA A 8 -13.99 -15.45 -6.41
N LEU A 9 -13.76 -14.65 -5.36
CA LEU A 9 -14.11 -13.22 -5.37
C LEU A 9 -13.23 -12.50 -6.39
N THR A 10 -13.80 -11.55 -7.11
CA THR A 10 -13.11 -10.80 -8.17
C THR A 10 -12.83 -9.35 -7.75
N SER A 11 -11.78 -8.76 -8.29
CA SER A 11 -11.44 -7.37 -8.04
C SER A 11 -10.92 -6.65 -9.29
N LEU A 12 -11.21 -5.35 -9.34
CA LEU A 12 -10.53 -4.39 -10.20
C LEU A 12 -9.67 -3.50 -9.30
N GLU A 13 -8.36 -3.44 -9.56
CA GLU A 13 -7.48 -2.54 -8.84
C GLU A 13 -7.00 -1.39 -9.71
N ILE A 14 -7.09 -0.16 -9.20
CA ILE A 14 -6.66 1.06 -9.87
C ILE A 14 -5.48 1.71 -9.14
N CYS A 15 -4.58 2.36 -9.87
CA CYS A 15 -3.37 2.97 -9.32
C CYS A 15 -2.55 1.94 -8.53
N ALA A 16 -2.34 0.76 -9.13
CA ALA A 16 -1.80 -0.41 -8.44
C ALA A 16 -0.35 -0.25 -7.95
N GLY A 17 0.42 0.69 -8.53
CA GLY A 17 1.81 0.93 -8.16
C GLY A 17 2.67 -0.33 -8.26
N ALA A 18 3.47 -0.59 -7.22
CA ALA A 18 4.27 -1.81 -7.13
C ALA A 18 3.47 -3.09 -6.83
N GLY A 19 2.13 -3.02 -6.77
CA GLY A 19 1.27 -4.18 -6.53
C GLY A 19 1.12 -4.60 -5.07
N GLY A 20 1.47 -3.74 -4.11
CA GLY A 20 1.38 -4.12 -2.70
C GLY A 20 -0.06 -4.38 -2.24
N GLN A 21 -1.02 -3.57 -2.66
CA GLN A 21 -2.43 -3.80 -2.38
C GLN A 21 -2.95 -5.03 -3.14
N ALA A 22 -2.64 -5.14 -4.44
CA ALA A 22 -3.02 -6.28 -5.26
C ALA A 22 -2.54 -7.60 -4.66
N LEU A 23 -1.26 -7.68 -4.27
CA LEU A 23 -0.70 -8.88 -3.64
C LEU A 23 -1.43 -9.25 -2.34
N GLY A 24 -1.73 -8.25 -1.51
CA GLY A 24 -2.47 -8.51 -0.26
C GLY A 24 -3.91 -8.98 -0.51
N LEU A 25 -4.58 -8.44 -1.51
CA LEU A 25 -5.94 -8.86 -1.91
C LEU A 25 -5.91 -10.27 -2.53
N GLU A 26 -4.91 -10.61 -3.37
CA GLU A 26 -4.72 -11.96 -3.88
C GLU A 26 -4.56 -12.96 -2.72
N GLN A 27 -3.73 -12.64 -1.72
CA GLN A 27 -3.56 -13.45 -0.51
C GLN A 27 -4.82 -13.56 0.34
N ALA A 28 -5.77 -12.65 0.20
CA ALA A 28 -7.08 -12.69 0.83
C ALA A 28 -8.15 -13.45 0.03
N GLY A 29 -7.78 -14.00 -1.14
CA GLY A 29 -8.65 -14.81 -1.98
C GLY A 29 -9.37 -14.06 -3.10
N PHE A 30 -8.93 -12.85 -3.46
CA PHE A 30 -9.43 -12.12 -4.63
C PHE A 30 -8.63 -12.47 -5.89
N GLY A 31 -9.32 -12.80 -6.98
CA GLY A 31 -8.76 -12.83 -8.33
C GLY A 31 -8.89 -11.46 -8.99
N HIS A 32 -7.78 -10.95 -9.56
CA HIS A 32 -7.83 -9.66 -10.25
C HIS A 32 -8.33 -9.81 -11.69
N GLU A 33 -9.48 -9.20 -12.03
CA GLU A 33 -9.94 -9.05 -13.41
C GLU A 33 -8.98 -8.15 -14.21
N ALA A 34 -8.48 -7.10 -13.56
CA ALA A 34 -7.37 -6.29 -14.03
C ALA A 34 -6.74 -5.48 -12.89
N VAL A 35 -5.49 -5.09 -13.11
CA VAL A 35 -4.76 -4.07 -12.32
C VAL A 35 -4.37 -2.93 -13.25
N VAL A 36 -4.75 -1.71 -12.93
CA VAL A 36 -4.54 -0.51 -13.76
C VAL A 36 -3.42 0.33 -13.17
N GLU A 37 -2.42 0.67 -13.98
CA GLU A 37 -1.29 1.50 -13.55
C GLU A 37 -0.79 2.36 -14.73
N LEU A 38 -0.39 3.58 -14.43
CA LEU A 38 0.10 4.55 -15.40
C LEU A 38 1.63 4.48 -15.60
N ASP A 39 2.37 4.14 -14.55
CA ASP A 39 3.84 4.14 -14.58
C ASP A 39 4.35 2.85 -15.23
N ALA A 40 5.07 2.96 -16.35
CA ALA A 40 5.57 1.81 -17.11
C ALA A 40 6.51 0.91 -16.30
N ASP A 41 7.38 1.48 -15.42
CA ASP A 41 8.23 0.69 -14.54
C ASP A 41 7.37 -0.12 -13.55
N ALA A 42 6.32 0.47 -13.01
CA ALA A 42 5.40 -0.22 -12.11
C ALA A 42 4.58 -1.31 -12.84
N CYS A 43 4.12 -1.04 -14.06
CA CYS A 43 3.48 -2.04 -14.91
C CYS A 43 4.39 -3.25 -15.18
N GLN A 44 5.67 -2.99 -15.44
CA GLN A 44 6.65 -4.07 -15.64
C GLN A 44 6.87 -4.85 -14.33
N THR A 45 6.95 -4.17 -13.18
CA THR A 45 6.99 -4.82 -11.85
C THR A 45 5.82 -5.78 -11.69
N LEU A 46 4.59 -5.35 -11.98
CA LEU A 46 3.39 -6.19 -11.85
C LEU A 46 3.47 -7.43 -12.73
N ARG A 47 3.83 -7.26 -14.03
CA ARG A 47 3.93 -8.35 -15.02
C ARG A 47 5.02 -9.38 -14.71
N LEU A 48 6.11 -8.96 -14.08
CA LEU A 48 7.18 -9.88 -13.70
C LEU A 48 6.81 -10.77 -12.51
N ASN A 49 6.00 -10.25 -11.60
CA ASN A 49 5.71 -10.96 -10.36
C ASN A 49 4.46 -11.82 -10.44
N ARG A 50 3.48 -11.49 -11.30
CA ARG A 50 2.20 -12.18 -11.38
C ARG A 50 1.65 -12.21 -12.81
N GLN A 51 0.80 -13.21 -13.07
CA GLN A 51 0.05 -13.34 -14.33
C GLN A 51 -1.23 -12.48 -14.34
N TRP A 52 -1.22 -11.35 -13.64
CA TRP A 52 -2.37 -10.45 -13.64
C TRP A 52 -2.52 -9.76 -14.99
N LYS A 53 -3.75 -9.45 -15.37
CA LYS A 53 -4.05 -8.58 -16.51
C LYS A 53 -3.69 -7.15 -16.15
N VAL A 54 -2.51 -6.68 -16.59
CA VAL A 54 -2.04 -5.31 -16.34
C VAL A 54 -2.48 -4.40 -17.47
N ILE A 55 -3.31 -3.42 -17.13
CA ILE A 55 -3.71 -2.33 -18.03
C ILE A 55 -2.77 -1.15 -17.76
N GLU A 56 -1.84 -0.92 -18.70
CA GLU A 56 -0.93 0.21 -18.66
C GLU A 56 -1.61 1.43 -19.28
N GLY A 57 -1.97 2.41 -18.44
CA GLY A 57 -2.66 3.60 -18.90
C GLY A 57 -3.28 4.43 -17.78
N ASP A 58 -3.85 5.56 -18.19
CA ASP A 58 -4.57 6.44 -17.28
C ASP A 58 -5.91 5.84 -16.89
N VAL A 59 -6.18 5.82 -15.58
CA VAL A 59 -7.46 5.36 -15.02
C VAL A 59 -8.67 6.13 -15.59
N ALA A 60 -8.48 7.37 -16.04
CA ALA A 60 -9.51 8.17 -16.67
C ALA A 60 -10.03 7.54 -17.99
N ASN A 61 -9.19 6.75 -18.67
CA ASN A 61 -9.50 6.11 -19.94
C ASN A 61 -10.04 4.67 -19.80
N VAL A 62 -10.16 4.18 -18.56
CA VAL A 62 -10.69 2.83 -18.30
C VAL A 62 -12.21 2.86 -18.44
N ASP A 63 -12.75 1.98 -19.29
CA ASP A 63 -14.18 1.69 -19.34
C ASP A 63 -14.54 0.72 -18.21
N GLY A 64 -15.19 1.23 -17.17
CA GLY A 64 -15.59 0.42 -16.02
C GLY A 64 -16.73 -0.57 -16.35
N HIS A 65 -17.53 -0.31 -17.40
CA HIS A 65 -18.59 -1.24 -17.80
C HIS A 65 -18.04 -2.60 -18.24
N ALA A 66 -16.80 -2.65 -18.76
CA ALA A 66 -16.11 -3.89 -19.08
C ALA A 66 -15.82 -4.77 -17.85
N PHE A 67 -15.91 -4.20 -16.64
CA PHE A 67 -15.70 -4.87 -15.35
C PHE A 67 -16.96 -4.85 -14.47
N ALA A 68 -18.13 -4.71 -15.08
CA ALA A 68 -19.39 -4.67 -14.34
C ALA A 68 -19.59 -5.97 -13.53
N GLY A 69 -19.91 -5.82 -12.25
CA GLY A 69 -20.17 -6.95 -11.36
C GLY A 69 -18.94 -7.51 -10.64
N VAL A 70 -17.74 -6.90 -10.75
CA VAL A 70 -16.62 -7.26 -9.86
C VAL A 70 -17.03 -7.12 -8.40
N ASP A 71 -16.52 -7.98 -7.53
CA ASP A 71 -16.88 -7.96 -6.12
C ASP A 71 -16.25 -6.78 -5.38
N LEU A 72 -15.02 -6.40 -5.77
CA LEU A 72 -14.26 -5.34 -5.12
C LEU A 72 -13.64 -4.40 -6.15
N LEU A 73 -13.85 -3.08 -5.98
CA LEU A 73 -13.01 -2.06 -6.59
C LEU A 73 -12.03 -1.56 -5.53
N ALA A 74 -10.73 -1.68 -5.80
CA ALA A 74 -9.68 -1.29 -4.88
C ALA A 74 -8.69 -0.31 -5.53
N GLY A 75 -7.96 0.48 -4.71
CA GLY A 75 -6.89 1.32 -5.24
C GLY A 75 -6.23 2.25 -4.24
N GLY A 76 -4.96 2.56 -4.50
CA GLY A 76 -4.19 3.60 -3.82
C GLY A 76 -4.32 4.93 -4.54
N VAL A 77 -5.48 5.56 -4.46
CA VAL A 77 -5.81 6.74 -5.27
C VAL A 77 -5.04 7.97 -4.80
N PRO A 78 -4.21 8.60 -5.67
CA PRO A 78 -3.60 9.88 -5.32
C PRO A 78 -4.67 10.92 -5.03
N CYS A 79 -4.44 11.71 -3.97
CA CYS A 79 -5.23 12.90 -3.71
C CYS A 79 -4.40 14.16 -3.97
N PRO A 80 -5.03 15.32 -4.19
CA PRO A 80 -4.33 16.55 -4.51
C PRO A 80 -3.23 16.85 -3.49
N PRO A 81 -2.05 17.35 -3.92
CA PRO A 81 -1.02 17.74 -2.98
C PRO A 81 -1.49 18.97 -2.22
N PHE A 82 -1.71 18.78 -0.96
CA PHE A 82 -2.08 19.81 -0.01
C PHE A 82 -0.84 20.59 0.45
N SER A 83 -0.03 21.07 -0.51
CA SER A 83 1.05 21.98 -0.20
C SER A 83 0.48 23.34 0.20
N ILE A 84 0.98 23.85 1.30
CA ILE A 84 0.67 25.19 1.86
C ILE A 84 0.94 26.32 0.84
N ALA A 85 1.65 26.05 -0.26
CA ALA A 85 2.09 27.01 -1.27
C ALA A 85 1.34 26.94 -2.61
N GLY A 86 0.33 26.10 -2.79
CA GLY A 86 -0.42 25.95 -4.04
C GLY A 86 -1.80 26.61 -3.98
N LYS A 87 -2.22 27.23 -5.08
CA LYS A 87 -3.58 27.73 -5.27
C LYS A 87 -4.58 26.64 -4.87
N GLN A 88 -5.57 27.01 -4.04
CA GLN A 88 -6.67 26.16 -3.59
C GLN A 88 -7.55 25.75 -4.78
N LEU A 89 -7.05 24.82 -5.59
CA LEU A 89 -7.81 24.19 -6.66
C LEU A 89 -8.48 22.94 -6.07
N GLY A 90 -9.57 23.08 -5.34
CA GLY A 90 -10.36 21.99 -4.78
C GLY A 90 -10.53 20.77 -5.71
N SER A 91 -11.75 20.47 -6.12
CA SER A 91 -12.12 19.37 -7.04
C SER A 91 -11.52 19.40 -8.45
N ASP A 92 -10.77 20.45 -8.82
CA ASP A 92 -10.28 20.70 -10.19
C ASP A 92 -8.76 20.42 -10.35
N ASP A 93 -8.14 19.73 -9.39
CA ASP A 93 -6.75 19.33 -9.51
C ASP A 93 -6.68 17.99 -10.30
N GLU A 94 -6.06 18.02 -11.49
CA GLU A 94 -5.86 16.83 -12.37
C GLU A 94 -5.19 15.64 -11.66
N ARG A 95 -4.59 15.85 -10.48
CA ARG A 95 -3.97 14.81 -9.66
C ARG A 95 -4.94 14.16 -8.69
N ASP A 96 -6.17 14.68 -8.56
CA ASP A 96 -7.23 14.08 -7.77
C ASP A 96 -7.91 12.97 -8.57
N LEU A 97 -7.63 11.73 -8.22
CA LEU A 97 -8.23 10.59 -8.89
C LEU A 97 -9.46 10.02 -8.17
N PHE A 98 -9.90 10.62 -7.04
CA PHE A 98 -11.17 10.21 -6.42
C PHE A 98 -12.38 10.36 -7.35
N PRO A 99 -12.52 11.44 -8.16
CA PRO A 99 -13.61 11.52 -9.13
C PRO A 99 -13.62 10.34 -10.11
N GLN A 100 -12.46 9.90 -10.58
CA GLN A 100 -12.35 8.74 -11.46
C GLN A 100 -12.65 7.42 -10.75
N ALA A 101 -12.19 7.27 -9.50
CA ALA A 101 -12.55 6.12 -8.69
C ALA A 101 -14.07 6.03 -8.47
N LEU A 102 -14.74 7.16 -8.18
CA LEU A 102 -16.19 7.20 -8.00
C LEU A 102 -16.95 6.93 -9.30
N ARG A 103 -16.46 7.39 -10.46
CA ARG A 103 -16.98 7.04 -11.77
C ARG A 103 -16.91 5.53 -12.00
N LEU A 104 -15.75 4.93 -11.75
CA LEU A 104 -15.58 3.49 -11.88
C LEU A 104 -16.47 2.70 -10.90
N VAL A 105 -16.69 3.19 -9.68
CA VAL A 105 -17.66 2.57 -8.75
C VAL A 105 -19.08 2.58 -9.35
N GLU A 106 -19.48 3.68 -9.99
CA GLU A 106 -20.80 3.80 -10.64
C GLU A 106 -20.94 2.85 -11.84
N GLU A 107 -19.88 2.71 -12.65
CA GLU A 107 -19.86 1.85 -13.85
C GLU A 107 -19.73 0.36 -13.48
N THR A 108 -18.82 -0.01 -12.59
CA THR A 108 -18.57 -1.41 -12.22
C THR A 108 -19.58 -1.97 -11.22
N ARG A 109 -20.20 -1.10 -10.40
CA ARG A 109 -21.16 -1.46 -9.35
C ARG A 109 -20.68 -2.57 -8.41
N PRO A 110 -19.46 -2.49 -7.85
CA PRO A 110 -18.92 -3.56 -7.03
C PRO A 110 -19.73 -3.75 -5.75
N ARG A 111 -19.60 -4.92 -5.11
CA ARG A 111 -20.18 -5.17 -3.77
C ARG A 111 -19.46 -4.38 -2.69
N ALA A 112 -18.15 -4.19 -2.85
CA ALA A 112 -17.29 -3.45 -1.94
C ALA A 112 -16.34 -2.51 -2.67
N VAL A 113 -15.90 -1.45 -1.99
CA VAL A 113 -14.89 -0.47 -2.43
C VAL A 113 -13.86 -0.31 -1.34
N LEU A 114 -12.56 -0.36 -1.69
CA LEU A 114 -11.43 -0.17 -0.79
C LEU A 114 -10.46 0.84 -1.39
N LEU A 115 -10.47 2.08 -0.90
CA LEU A 115 -9.55 3.11 -1.37
C LEU A 115 -8.59 3.53 -0.25
N GLU A 116 -7.30 3.47 -0.55
CA GLU A 116 -6.22 3.86 0.36
C GLU A 116 -5.74 5.27 0.08
N ASN A 117 -5.33 5.96 1.12
CA ASN A 117 -4.71 7.26 1.03
C ASN A 117 -3.77 7.54 2.21
N VAL A 118 -3.00 8.63 2.10
CA VAL A 118 -2.12 9.08 3.18
C VAL A 118 -2.92 9.63 4.36
N ARG A 119 -2.35 9.53 5.57
CA ARG A 119 -2.95 10.04 6.82
C ARG A 119 -3.47 11.48 6.72
N GLY A 120 -2.83 12.32 5.89
CA GLY A 120 -3.21 13.72 5.71
C GLY A 120 -4.66 13.93 5.31
N LEU A 121 -5.24 13.01 4.53
CA LEU A 121 -6.65 13.04 4.14
C LEU A 121 -7.61 12.97 5.35
N GLY A 122 -7.17 12.37 6.47
CA GLY A 122 -7.96 12.28 7.72
C GLY A 122 -8.05 13.58 8.53
N THR A 123 -7.33 14.64 8.17
CA THR A 123 -7.32 15.91 8.92
C THR A 123 -8.60 16.73 8.72
N ARG A 124 -8.88 17.67 9.65
CA ARG A 124 -10.05 18.57 9.56
C ARG A 124 -10.11 19.34 8.26
N ARG A 125 -8.97 19.72 7.71
CA ARG A 125 -8.86 20.45 6.44
C ARG A 125 -9.63 19.77 5.29
N PHE A 126 -9.73 18.44 5.31
CA PHE A 126 -10.37 17.63 4.26
C PHE A 126 -11.73 17.08 4.65
N GLU A 127 -12.30 17.56 5.73
CA GLU A 127 -13.61 17.09 6.21
C GLU A 127 -14.71 17.31 5.16
N GLY A 128 -14.78 18.51 4.55
CA GLY A 128 -15.72 18.82 3.49
C GLY A 128 -15.54 17.93 2.24
N TYR A 129 -14.29 17.70 1.84
CA TYR A 129 -13.94 16.82 0.73
C TYR A 129 -14.36 15.37 1.01
N ARG A 130 -13.97 14.83 2.17
CA ARG A 130 -14.40 13.50 2.59
C ARG A 130 -15.92 13.36 2.64
N ALA A 131 -16.62 14.37 3.18
CA ALA A 131 -18.08 14.37 3.23
C ALA A 131 -18.70 14.32 1.83
N GLN A 132 -18.09 14.96 0.83
CA GLN A 132 -18.53 14.90 -0.56
C GLN A 132 -18.35 13.50 -1.16
N VAL A 133 -17.19 12.87 -0.98
CA VAL A 133 -16.91 11.50 -1.41
C VAL A 133 -17.92 10.52 -0.79
N LEU A 134 -18.15 10.62 0.53
CA LEU A 134 -19.11 9.76 1.22
C LEU A 134 -20.55 9.97 0.74
N ARG A 135 -20.96 11.22 0.51
CA ARG A 135 -22.32 11.50 -0.03
C ARG A 135 -22.53 10.83 -1.39
N ARG A 136 -21.53 10.89 -2.28
CA ARG A 136 -21.63 10.25 -3.59
C ARG A 136 -21.78 8.73 -3.47
N LEU A 137 -20.95 8.07 -2.64
CA LEU A 137 -21.04 6.64 -2.40
C LEU A 137 -22.38 6.22 -1.78
N ARG A 138 -22.87 7.00 -0.81
CA ARG A 138 -24.19 6.75 -0.19
C ARG A 138 -25.32 6.90 -1.20
N ALA A 139 -25.26 7.89 -2.11
CA ALA A 139 -26.23 8.06 -3.19
C ALA A 139 -26.22 6.86 -4.16
N LEU A 140 -25.08 6.15 -4.29
CA LEU A 140 -24.96 4.90 -5.06
C LEU A 140 -25.40 3.65 -4.27
N GLY A 141 -25.89 3.81 -3.03
CA GLY A 141 -26.43 2.71 -2.20
C GLY A 141 -25.38 2.02 -1.32
N TYR A 142 -24.22 2.63 -1.06
CA TYR A 142 -23.19 2.08 -0.17
C TYR A 142 -23.31 2.61 1.26
N GLU A 143 -23.10 1.74 2.23
CA GLU A 143 -22.66 2.12 3.56
C GLU A 143 -21.16 2.41 3.54
N THR A 144 -20.70 3.41 4.32
CA THR A 144 -19.36 3.96 4.16
C THR A 144 -18.66 4.18 5.48
N TRP A 145 -17.37 3.86 5.54
CA TRP A 145 -16.50 4.07 6.69
C TRP A 145 -15.15 4.67 6.27
N TRP A 146 -14.58 5.48 7.15
CA TRP A 146 -13.17 5.85 7.11
C TRP A 146 -12.48 5.28 8.33
N GLY A 147 -11.33 4.65 8.12
CA GLY A 147 -10.49 4.13 9.18
C GLY A 147 -9.04 4.59 9.05
N LEU A 148 -8.39 4.85 10.19
CA LEU A 148 -6.94 4.98 10.25
C LEU A 148 -6.37 3.61 10.62
N VAL A 149 -5.57 3.04 9.73
CA VAL A 149 -4.93 1.73 9.90
C VAL A 149 -3.43 1.93 10.03
N HIS A 150 -2.82 1.29 11.02
CA HIS A 150 -1.39 1.30 11.20
C HIS A 150 -0.78 0.00 10.67
N ALA A 151 0.25 0.11 9.83
CA ALA A 151 0.87 -1.07 9.24
C ALA A 151 1.51 -1.98 10.31
N SER A 152 2.03 -1.39 11.38
CA SER A 152 2.56 -2.10 12.55
C SER A 152 1.56 -3.05 13.19
N ASP A 153 0.27 -2.68 13.22
CA ASP A 153 -0.80 -3.49 13.82
C ASP A 153 -1.06 -4.78 13.04
N HIS A 154 -0.56 -4.86 11.81
CA HIS A 154 -0.69 -6.02 10.92
C HIS A 154 0.65 -6.75 10.70
N GLY A 155 1.65 -6.52 11.56
CA GLY A 155 2.93 -7.22 11.55
C GLY A 155 3.97 -6.66 10.57
N VAL A 156 3.73 -5.49 10.01
CA VAL A 156 4.72 -4.78 9.18
C VAL A 156 5.72 -4.06 10.09
N PRO A 157 7.04 -4.26 9.90
CA PRO A 157 8.07 -3.63 10.74
C PRO A 157 8.24 -2.13 10.48
N GLN A 158 7.12 -1.41 10.32
CA GLN A 158 7.11 0.01 9.96
C GLN A 158 5.93 0.76 10.58
N LEU A 159 6.19 1.95 11.13
CA LEU A 159 5.18 2.91 11.56
C LEU A 159 4.58 3.62 10.35
N ARG A 160 3.61 3.01 9.68
CA ARG A 160 2.98 3.52 8.45
C ARG A 160 1.47 3.65 8.62
N PRO A 161 0.99 4.79 9.15
CA PRO A 161 -0.45 5.06 9.22
C PRO A 161 -1.00 5.33 7.81
N ARG A 162 -2.15 4.71 7.51
CA ARG A 162 -2.89 4.91 6.27
C ARG A 162 -4.35 5.19 6.55
N PHE A 163 -4.91 6.11 5.80
CA PHE A 163 -6.32 6.46 5.88
C PHE A 163 -7.06 5.68 4.79
N VAL A 164 -8.00 4.84 5.21
CA VAL A 164 -8.69 3.88 4.36
C VAL A 164 -10.17 4.22 4.28
N LEU A 165 -10.68 4.39 3.07
CA LEU A 165 -12.11 4.40 2.77
C LEU A 165 -12.55 2.98 2.48
N LEU A 166 -13.53 2.52 3.21
CA LEU A 166 -14.29 1.32 2.88
C LEU A 166 -15.74 1.71 2.58
N ALA A 167 -16.30 1.15 1.52
CA ALA A 167 -17.72 1.23 1.23
C ALA A 167 -18.24 -0.15 0.82
N MET A 168 -19.44 -0.51 1.25
CA MET A 168 -20.02 -1.81 0.98
C MET A 168 -21.53 -1.70 0.84
N ARG A 169 -22.12 -2.47 -0.09
CA ARG A 169 -23.56 -2.54 -0.28
C ARG A 169 -24.24 -3.40 0.80
N PRO A 170 -25.48 -3.09 1.19
CA PRO A 170 -26.34 -4.06 1.86
C PRO A 170 -26.58 -5.31 0.98
N PRO A 171 -26.73 -6.52 1.56
CA PRO A 171 -26.71 -6.83 3.00
C PRO A 171 -25.31 -7.07 3.55
N TRP A 172 -24.25 -7.03 2.75
CA TRP A 172 -22.88 -7.36 3.16
C TRP A 172 -22.30 -6.33 4.14
N ALA A 173 -22.68 -5.06 3.99
CA ALA A 173 -22.24 -3.96 4.86
C ALA A 173 -22.48 -4.27 6.35
N ALA A 174 -23.62 -4.83 6.71
CA ALA A 174 -23.96 -5.18 8.09
C ALA A 174 -23.03 -6.24 8.72
N ARG A 175 -22.29 -6.96 7.90
CA ARG A 175 -21.38 -8.06 8.30
C ARG A 175 -19.94 -7.64 8.38
N PHE A 176 -19.59 -6.53 7.76
CA PHE A 176 -18.20 -6.05 7.78
C PHE A 176 -17.77 -5.71 9.21
N ARG A 177 -16.56 -6.14 9.55
CA ARG A 177 -15.86 -5.75 10.79
C ARG A 177 -14.44 -5.39 10.40
N TRP A 178 -13.93 -4.28 10.95
CA TRP A 178 -12.52 -3.92 10.79
C TRP A 178 -11.64 -5.04 11.32
N PRO A 179 -10.51 -5.34 10.62
CA PRO A 179 -9.57 -6.31 11.15
C PRO A 179 -8.96 -5.80 12.46
N GLU A 180 -8.88 -6.69 13.44
CA GLU A 180 -8.23 -6.39 14.72
C GLU A 180 -6.71 -6.35 14.59
N PRO A 181 -6.02 -5.51 15.36
CA PRO A 181 -4.59 -5.55 15.50
C PRO A 181 -4.09 -6.94 15.90
N ARG A 182 -2.91 -7.32 15.40
CA ARG A 182 -2.28 -8.57 15.83
C ARG A 182 -1.85 -8.46 17.29
N GLU A 183 -2.01 -9.54 18.05
CA GLU A 183 -1.56 -9.63 19.45
C GLU A 183 -0.02 -9.59 19.56
N VAL A 184 0.68 -10.12 18.54
CA VAL A 184 2.14 -10.14 18.50
C VAL A 184 2.68 -8.83 17.92
N PRO A 185 3.59 -8.13 18.60
CA PRO A 185 4.21 -6.93 18.08
C PRO A 185 4.89 -7.17 16.71
N PRO A 186 5.01 -6.14 15.86
CA PRO A 186 5.74 -6.25 14.61
C PRO A 186 7.23 -6.48 14.88
N PRO A 187 7.96 -7.14 13.96
CA PRO A 187 9.40 -7.28 14.06
C PRO A 187 10.10 -5.92 14.14
N THR A 188 11.20 -5.83 14.84
CA THR A 188 12.13 -4.70 14.79
C THR A 188 12.85 -4.66 13.43
N VAL A 189 13.48 -3.53 13.12
CA VAL A 189 14.32 -3.40 11.90
C VAL A 189 15.44 -4.42 11.89
N GLY A 190 16.05 -4.70 13.06
CA GLY A 190 17.11 -5.68 13.20
C GLY A 190 16.65 -7.11 12.95
N GLU A 191 15.48 -7.49 13.48
CA GLU A 191 14.87 -8.80 13.24
C GLU A 191 14.43 -8.96 11.77
N ALA A 192 13.89 -7.90 11.18
CA ALA A 192 13.41 -7.94 9.81
C ALA A 192 14.53 -7.99 8.75
N LEU A 193 15.70 -7.41 9.03
CA LEU A 193 16.76 -7.23 8.03
C LEU A 193 18.10 -7.89 8.41
N GLY A 194 18.23 -8.51 9.59
CA GLY A 194 19.49 -9.04 10.09
C GLY A 194 20.12 -10.11 9.17
N ASP A 195 19.29 -11.00 8.62
CA ASP A 195 19.71 -12.02 7.66
C ASP A 195 20.21 -11.41 6.34
N LEU A 196 19.49 -10.41 5.80
CA LEU A 196 19.91 -9.69 4.59
C LEU A 196 21.22 -8.93 4.83
N MET A 197 21.36 -8.25 5.97
CA MET A 197 22.60 -7.56 6.32
C MET A 197 23.79 -8.50 6.43
N ALA A 198 23.57 -9.75 6.83
CA ALA A 198 24.61 -10.78 6.95
C ALA A 198 24.92 -11.51 5.64
N SER A 199 24.01 -11.46 4.67
CA SER A 199 24.05 -12.35 3.49
C SER A 199 25.28 -12.20 2.60
N HIS A 200 25.93 -11.02 2.60
CA HIS A 200 27.17 -10.77 1.85
C HIS A 200 28.41 -10.76 2.75
N GLY A 201 28.32 -11.29 3.98
CA GLY A 201 29.47 -11.51 4.84
C GLY A 201 29.96 -10.27 5.61
N TRP A 202 29.14 -9.25 5.77
CA TRP A 202 29.51 -8.07 6.57
C TRP A 202 29.73 -8.46 8.04
N PRO A 203 30.96 -8.26 8.61
CA PRO A 203 31.25 -8.65 10.00
C PRO A 203 30.43 -7.88 11.05
N GLY A 204 29.96 -6.67 10.71
CA GLY A 204 29.14 -5.83 11.57
C GLY A 204 27.66 -6.23 11.67
N ALA A 205 27.17 -7.14 10.84
CA ALA A 205 25.75 -7.44 10.66
C ALA A 205 25.05 -7.87 11.97
N ALA A 206 25.63 -8.80 12.72
CA ALA A 206 25.03 -9.30 13.95
C ALA A 206 24.97 -8.23 15.05
N ALA A 207 26.00 -7.40 15.18
CA ALA A 207 26.03 -6.29 16.15
C ALA A 207 25.02 -5.20 15.75
N TRP A 208 24.90 -4.92 14.45
CA TRP A 208 23.93 -3.99 13.91
C TRP A 208 22.49 -4.47 14.18
N ALA A 209 22.17 -5.72 13.88
CA ALA A 209 20.84 -6.29 14.09
C ALA A 209 20.40 -6.19 15.56
N ARG A 210 21.30 -6.49 16.52
CA ARG A 210 21.01 -6.33 17.96
C ARG A 210 20.76 -4.89 18.39
N ARG A 211 21.33 -3.91 17.69
CA ARG A 211 21.14 -2.47 17.98
C ARG A 211 19.88 -1.91 17.34
N ALA A 212 19.47 -2.42 16.21
CA ALA A 212 18.31 -1.94 15.43
C ALA A 212 16.97 -2.44 16.01
N THR A 213 16.71 -2.13 17.28
CA THR A 213 15.56 -2.61 18.07
C THR A 213 14.27 -1.83 17.85
N GLY A 214 14.29 -0.79 17.02
CA GLY A 214 13.11 0.04 16.72
C GLY A 214 12.29 -0.51 15.55
N ILE A 215 11.07 0.00 15.45
CA ILE A 215 10.21 -0.16 14.26
C ILE A 215 10.57 0.94 13.26
N ALA A 216 10.64 0.63 11.98
CA ALA A 216 10.98 1.59 10.94
C ALA A 216 10.05 2.80 10.91
N PRO A 217 10.55 4.03 10.80
CA PRO A 217 9.73 5.19 10.49
C PRO A 217 9.01 5.00 9.15
N THR A 218 7.94 5.75 8.93
CA THR A 218 7.23 5.73 7.64
C THR A 218 8.19 6.00 6.48
N ILE A 219 8.33 5.05 5.58
CA ILE A 219 9.09 5.18 4.35
C ILE A 219 8.22 5.95 3.32
N VAL A 220 8.82 6.92 2.65
CA VAL A 220 8.14 7.79 1.70
C VAL A 220 8.86 7.71 0.36
N GLY A 221 8.15 7.29 -0.69
CA GLY A 221 8.71 7.16 -2.05
C GLY A 221 8.88 8.48 -2.80
N GLY A 222 8.23 9.54 -2.33
CA GLY A 222 8.22 10.83 -3.03
C GLY A 222 7.40 10.81 -4.32
N SER A 223 7.66 11.81 -5.19
CA SER A 223 7.02 11.92 -6.51
C SER A 223 8.09 12.03 -7.62
N LYS A 224 7.67 12.00 -8.90
CA LYS A 224 8.60 12.25 -10.03
C LYS A 224 9.27 13.64 -9.95
N LYS A 225 8.64 14.61 -9.29
CA LYS A 225 9.12 16.01 -9.18
C LYS A 225 9.84 16.31 -7.87
N HIS A 226 9.52 15.56 -6.79
CA HIS A 226 10.03 15.84 -5.45
C HIS A 226 10.36 14.55 -4.70
N GLY A 227 11.47 14.57 -3.97
CA GLY A 227 12.01 13.46 -3.22
C GLY A 227 13.05 12.67 -4.02
N GLY A 228 14.05 12.19 -3.30
CA GLY A 228 15.10 11.30 -3.79
C GLY A 228 14.95 9.92 -3.16
N PRO A 229 15.83 8.98 -3.50
CA PRO A 229 15.86 7.68 -2.87
C PRO A 229 16.57 7.79 -1.50
N ASP A 230 15.97 8.50 -0.55
CA ASP A 230 16.41 8.63 0.84
C ASP A 230 15.29 8.21 1.82
N LEU A 231 15.65 7.99 3.09
CA LEU A 231 14.71 7.50 4.09
C LEU A 231 13.89 8.61 4.78
N GLY A 232 13.70 9.73 4.09
CA GLY A 232 12.73 10.76 4.47
C GLY A 232 13.34 12.00 5.13
N PRO A 233 12.50 12.84 5.76
CA PRO A 233 12.92 14.13 6.34
C PRO A 233 13.83 13.94 7.54
N THR A 234 14.45 15.02 8.02
CA THR A 234 15.44 15.04 9.10
C THR A 234 15.01 14.24 10.33
N ARG A 235 13.76 14.34 10.77
CA ARG A 235 13.27 13.56 11.92
C ARG A 235 13.27 12.06 11.65
N ALA A 236 12.88 11.62 10.45
CA ALA A 236 12.91 10.20 10.08
C ALA A 236 14.37 9.71 10.00
N ARG A 237 15.25 10.50 9.37
CA ARG A 237 16.69 10.18 9.28
C ARG A 237 17.37 10.07 10.66
N ALA A 238 16.98 10.91 11.63
CA ALA A 238 17.45 10.78 13.01
C ALA A 238 17.01 9.46 13.67
N ALA A 239 15.76 9.04 13.45
CA ALA A 239 15.28 7.75 13.95
C ALA A 239 16.00 6.57 13.26
N TRP A 240 16.28 6.64 11.96
CA TRP A 240 17.10 5.66 11.26
C TRP A 240 18.53 5.61 11.78
N ALA A 241 19.16 6.76 12.03
CA ALA A 241 20.50 6.84 12.59
C ALA A 241 20.60 6.22 14.00
N ALA A 242 19.57 6.38 14.83
CA ALA A 242 19.49 5.72 16.15
C ALA A 242 19.49 4.18 16.04
N MET A 243 18.98 3.62 14.94
CA MET A 243 19.02 2.20 14.61
C MET A 243 20.28 1.79 13.83
N GLY A 244 21.25 2.69 13.69
CA GLY A 244 22.48 2.43 12.96
C GLY A 244 22.30 2.32 11.45
N VAL A 245 21.34 3.04 10.88
CA VAL A 245 21.09 3.11 9.43
C VAL A 245 21.42 4.50 8.90
N ASN A 246 22.17 4.57 7.81
CA ASN A 246 22.41 5.81 7.09
C ASN A 246 21.22 6.13 6.17
N GLY A 247 20.36 7.06 6.60
CA GLY A 247 19.16 7.45 5.87
C GLY A 247 19.36 8.46 4.72
N LEU A 248 20.60 8.87 4.41
CA LEU A 248 20.90 9.87 3.39
C LEU A 248 20.87 9.35 1.95
N GLY A 249 20.40 8.12 1.74
CA GLY A 249 20.26 7.52 0.42
C GLY A 249 20.02 6.03 0.50
N ILE A 250 19.86 5.41 -0.67
CA ILE A 250 19.67 3.96 -0.84
C ILE A 250 20.90 3.36 -1.51
N ALA A 251 21.36 2.21 -1.00
CA ALA A 251 22.49 1.46 -1.57
C ALA A 251 22.03 0.65 -2.80
N ASP A 252 22.98 0.33 -3.66
CA ASP A 252 22.77 -0.62 -4.76
C ASP A 252 22.99 -2.06 -4.28
N GLU A 253 23.91 -2.24 -3.28
CA GLU A 253 24.35 -3.54 -2.81
C GLU A 253 24.26 -3.64 -1.28
N ILE A 254 24.16 -4.86 -0.80
CA ILE A 254 24.22 -5.22 0.62
C ILE A 254 25.70 -5.08 1.09
N PRO A 255 25.96 -4.65 2.34
CA PRO A 255 27.32 -4.55 2.86
C PRO A 255 28.08 -5.88 2.77
N GLY A 256 29.27 -5.85 2.17
CA GLY A 256 30.16 -7.01 2.03
C GLY A 256 31.21 -7.11 3.14
N PRO A 257 32.18 -8.06 3.04
CA PRO A 257 33.19 -8.33 4.06
C PRO A 257 34.05 -7.12 4.40
N ASP A 258 34.32 -6.26 3.43
CA ASP A 258 35.19 -5.08 3.57
C ASP A 258 34.43 -3.82 4.04
N PHE A 259 33.12 -3.90 4.26
CA PHE A 259 32.36 -2.75 4.73
C PHE A 259 32.70 -2.44 6.19
N PRO A 260 33.11 -1.19 6.54
CA PRO A 260 33.54 -0.83 7.88
C PRO A 260 32.46 -1.10 8.93
N VAL A 261 32.85 -1.75 10.04
CA VAL A 261 31.92 -2.16 11.11
C VAL A 261 31.36 -0.98 11.92
N ASP A 262 32.09 0.13 11.93
CA ASP A 262 31.70 1.38 12.61
C ASP A 262 30.87 2.32 11.73
N ARG A 263 30.78 2.03 10.44
CA ARG A 263 30.01 2.85 9.49
C ARG A 263 28.56 2.37 9.38
N PRO A 264 27.55 3.24 9.58
CA PRO A 264 26.15 2.88 9.37
C PRO A 264 25.88 2.53 7.89
N PRO A 265 25.35 1.33 7.56
CA PRO A 265 24.98 0.95 6.21
C PRO A 265 23.74 1.73 5.73
N LYS A 266 23.64 1.88 4.41
CA LYS A 266 22.39 2.26 3.74
C LYS A 266 21.58 1.00 3.46
N LEU A 267 20.25 1.14 3.39
CA LEU A 267 19.36 0.05 2.95
C LEU A 267 19.35 -0.06 1.42
N THR A 268 19.17 -1.25 0.92
CA THR A 268 18.86 -1.48 -0.51
C THR A 268 17.36 -1.36 -0.78
N VAL A 269 16.94 -1.28 -2.05
CA VAL A 269 15.52 -1.30 -2.43
C VAL A 269 14.82 -2.57 -1.94
N GLY A 270 15.49 -3.74 -2.02
CA GLY A 270 14.95 -5.00 -1.51
C GLY A 270 14.73 -4.99 0.00
N MET A 271 15.66 -4.42 0.78
CA MET A 271 15.48 -4.24 2.22
C MET A 271 14.28 -3.33 2.53
N VAL A 272 14.13 -2.25 1.77
CA VAL A 272 12.97 -1.35 1.90
C VAL A 272 11.66 -2.06 1.54
N ALA A 273 11.67 -2.91 0.51
CA ALA A 273 10.51 -3.72 0.12
C ALA A 273 10.10 -4.69 1.24
N ARG A 274 11.06 -5.37 1.88
CA ARG A 274 10.79 -6.25 3.03
C ARG A 274 10.21 -5.47 4.21
N LEU A 275 10.71 -4.26 4.50
CA LEU A 275 10.14 -3.38 5.54
C LEU A 275 8.71 -2.87 5.20
N GLN A 276 8.31 -2.91 3.94
CA GLN A 276 6.94 -2.65 3.50
C GLN A 276 6.05 -3.91 3.52
N GLY A 277 6.64 -5.07 3.81
CA GLY A 277 5.93 -6.36 3.85
C GLY A 277 5.80 -7.07 2.51
N PHE A 278 6.59 -6.69 1.51
CA PHE A 278 6.74 -7.50 0.29
C PHE A 278 7.55 -8.77 0.58
N PRO A 279 7.28 -9.87 -0.11
CA PRO A 279 8.13 -11.05 -0.05
C PRO A 279 9.45 -10.80 -0.79
N ASP A 280 10.48 -11.57 -0.44
CA ASP A 280 11.84 -11.33 -0.94
C ASP A 280 12.01 -11.62 -2.43
N ASP A 281 11.17 -12.46 -2.98
CA ASP A 281 11.11 -12.79 -4.41
C ASP A 281 10.35 -11.75 -5.24
N TRP A 282 9.81 -10.70 -4.60
CA TRP A 282 9.12 -9.63 -5.32
C TRP A 282 10.13 -8.72 -6.03
N THR A 283 10.24 -8.89 -7.33
CA THR A 283 11.14 -8.11 -8.18
C THR A 283 10.56 -6.75 -8.52
N VAL A 284 11.30 -5.68 -8.19
CA VAL A 284 10.91 -4.29 -8.51
C VAL A 284 11.78 -3.78 -9.65
N THR A 285 11.15 -3.32 -10.73
CA THR A 285 11.83 -2.86 -11.94
C THR A 285 12.09 -1.35 -11.94
N GLY A 286 12.86 -0.91 -12.92
CA GLY A 286 13.25 0.49 -13.10
C GLY A 286 14.57 0.84 -12.41
N ARG A 287 15.08 2.05 -12.69
CA ARG A 287 16.28 2.57 -12.02
C ARG A 287 16.02 2.75 -10.52
N LYS A 288 17.08 2.73 -9.70
CA LYS A 288 17.02 2.80 -8.23
C LYS A 288 15.99 3.81 -7.68
N THR A 289 15.96 5.04 -8.20
CA THR A 289 14.99 6.05 -7.75
C THR A 289 13.55 5.68 -8.09
N ALA A 290 13.31 5.11 -9.28
CA ALA A 290 11.98 4.65 -9.70
C ALA A 290 11.54 3.43 -8.88
N ALA A 291 12.42 2.46 -8.68
CA ALA A 291 12.17 1.28 -7.86
C ALA A 291 11.89 1.67 -6.39
N TYR A 292 12.72 2.54 -5.82
CA TYR A 292 12.49 3.05 -4.46
C TYR A 292 11.14 3.78 -4.33
N ARG A 293 10.77 4.61 -5.32
CA ARG A 293 9.48 5.31 -5.34
C ARG A 293 8.30 4.34 -5.36
N GLN A 294 8.36 3.30 -6.17
CA GLN A 294 7.34 2.25 -6.24
C GLN A 294 7.14 1.62 -4.85
N VAL A 295 8.22 1.14 -4.25
CA VAL A 295 8.17 0.49 -2.93
C VAL A 295 7.74 1.48 -1.84
N GLY A 296 8.31 2.68 -1.80
CA GLY A 296 8.03 3.67 -0.76
C GLY A 296 6.60 4.20 -0.78
N ASN A 297 5.93 4.17 -1.94
CA ASN A 297 4.53 4.58 -2.08
C ASN A 297 3.55 3.42 -1.90
N ALA A 298 4.00 2.17 -1.96
CA ALA A 298 3.12 1.00 -1.90
C ALA A 298 2.28 0.95 -0.62
N PHE A 299 1.05 0.47 -0.75
CA PHE A 299 0.27 0.01 0.38
C PHE A 299 0.79 -1.37 0.82
N PRO A 300 1.08 -1.57 2.12
CA PRO A 300 1.71 -2.81 2.59
C PRO A 300 0.84 -4.05 2.33
N PRO A 301 1.37 -5.11 1.69
CA PRO A 301 0.61 -6.33 1.43
C PRO A 301 -0.05 -6.96 2.66
N PRO A 302 0.59 -7.02 3.86
CA PRO A 302 -0.07 -7.58 5.05
C PRO A 302 -1.30 -6.78 5.50
N VAL A 303 -1.29 -5.45 5.33
CA VAL A 303 -2.45 -4.60 5.65
C VAL A 303 -3.57 -4.83 4.66
N ALA A 304 -3.25 -4.86 3.36
CA ALA A 304 -4.21 -5.14 2.30
C ALA A 304 -4.83 -6.53 2.46
N ARG A 305 -4.02 -7.54 2.86
CA ARG A 305 -4.51 -8.88 3.17
C ARG A 305 -5.49 -8.88 4.34
N ALA A 306 -5.17 -8.19 5.42
CA ALA A 306 -6.07 -8.13 6.58
C ALA A 306 -7.42 -7.50 6.24
N LEU A 307 -7.41 -6.37 5.51
CA LEU A 307 -8.62 -5.71 5.04
C LEU A 307 -9.37 -6.57 4.02
N GLY A 308 -8.67 -7.16 3.05
CA GLY A 308 -9.23 -8.06 2.05
C GLY A 308 -9.91 -9.28 2.69
N THR A 309 -9.28 -9.89 3.70
CA THR A 309 -9.86 -11.01 4.44
C THR A 309 -11.15 -10.61 5.14
N ALA A 310 -11.20 -9.44 5.77
CA ALA A 310 -12.41 -8.92 6.42
C ALA A 310 -13.52 -8.63 5.39
N ILE A 311 -13.17 -8.08 4.23
CA ILE A 311 -14.12 -7.85 3.13
C ILE A 311 -14.62 -9.19 2.58
N ALA A 312 -13.73 -10.14 2.29
CA ALA A 312 -14.09 -11.47 1.78
C ALA A 312 -15.02 -12.22 2.76
N ALA A 313 -14.73 -12.15 4.05
CA ALA A 313 -15.60 -12.75 5.07
C ALA A 313 -17.01 -12.15 5.07
N ALA A 314 -17.13 -10.83 4.91
CA ALA A 314 -18.42 -10.16 4.80
C ALA A 314 -19.18 -10.54 3.53
N LEU A 315 -18.47 -10.65 2.38
CA LEU A 315 -19.05 -11.00 1.09
C LEU A 315 -19.51 -12.47 1.01
N ASN A 316 -18.75 -13.39 1.64
CA ASN A 316 -19.01 -14.83 1.62
C ASN A 316 -20.02 -15.29 2.69
N ALA A 317 -20.32 -14.46 3.68
CA ALA A 317 -21.32 -14.82 4.68
C ALA A 317 -22.71 -14.98 4.02
N ALA A 318 -23.42 -16.10 4.25
CA ALA A 318 -24.77 -16.32 3.74
C ALA A 318 -25.72 -15.21 4.21
N PRO A 319 -26.74 -14.82 3.42
CA PRO A 319 -27.80 -13.95 3.92
C PRO A 319 -28.35 -14.51 5.24
N ARG A 320 -28.51 -13.66 6.25
CA ARG A 320 -29.35 -14.03 7.38
C ARG A 320 -30.78 -14.01 6.86
N GLU A 321 -31.45 -15.15 6.89
CA GLU A 321 -32.89 -15.26 6.67
C GLU A 321 -33.67 -14.39 7.64
#